data_267a40f18f63f660bc71f91829abcdf8
#
_entry.id   267a40f18f63f660bc71f91829abcdf8
#
_cell.length_a   1.000
_cell.length_b   1.000
_cell.length_c   1.000
_cell.angle_alpha   90.00
_cell.angle_beta   90.00
_cell.angle_gamma   90.00
#
_symmetry.space_group_name_H-M   'P 1'
#
loop_
_entity.id
_entity.type
_entity.pdbx_description
1 polymer ?
#
loop_
_entity_poly.entity_id
_entity_poly.type
_entity_poly.pdbx_seq_one_letter_code
_entity_poly.pdbx_strand_id
1 'polypeptide(L)'
;SASNSGGSVVEAPSNGTTLKWLGYYDLNTDDKEIVDKFADEGYTVEYISTSSNEYFTKLAQLVASSDSPDMVRYEWQSYPHGVANNLYTSLDDYVDFDSDTWSGMKDMIENFNYGGKHYYLPYRVNPGVVLIYNQTALDDEGIKTDPLELYKEGKWTWTAWKDIMTEWCNIGDKYYGVMPTGFVAMPFIVSTGTTLIDVDGPNKQIINNMKDANVQRCQDFLADLAK
;
A
#
# COMPACT_ATOMS: atom_id res chain seq x y z
N SER A 1 -28.45 -11.03 -33.77
CA SER A 1 -28.79 -9.86 -32.93
C SER A 1 -27.59 -9.61 -32.04
N ALA A 2 -26.73 -8.68 -32.42
CA ALA A 2 -25.60 -8.24 -31.60
C ALA A 2 -26.15 -7.18 -30.62
N SER A 3 -26.06 -7.48 -29.32
CA SER A 3 -26.35 -6.49 -28.29
C SER A 3 -25.12 -5.59 -28.12
N ASN A 4 -25.27 -4.37 -28.53
CA ASN A 4 -24.31 -3.28 -28.36
C ASN A 4 -24.38 -2.84 -26.89
N SER A 5 -23.44 -3.28 -26.06
CA SER A 5 -23.24 -2.70 -24.73
C SER A 5 -22.51 -1.38 -24.91
N GLY A 6 -23.27 -0.31 -25.02
CA GLY A 6 -22.73 1.04 -25.05
C GLY A 6 -22.13 1.39 -23.68
N GLY A 7 -20.82 1.28 -23.54
CA GLY A 7 -20.10 2.01 -22.52
C GLY A 7 -20.33 3.50 -22.76
N SER A 8 -20.85 4.22 -21.76
CA SER A 8 -20.96 5.68 -21.82
C SER A 8 -19.53 6.23 -21.87
N VAL A 9 -19.11 6.64 -23.06
CA VAL A 9 -17.92 7.48 -23.22
C VAL A 9 -18.28 8.81 -22.55
N VAL A 10 -17.68 9.10 -21.42
CA VAL A 10 -17.74 10.44 -20.83
C VAL A 10 -17.01 11.35 -21.82
N GLU A 11 -17.74 12.23 -22.49
CA GLU A 11 -17.13 13.23 -23.36
C GLU A 11 -16.14 14.07 -22.54
N ALA A 12 -14.91 14.19 -23.03
CA ALA A 12 -13.93 15.09 -22.45
C ALA A 12 -14.53 16.52 -22.41
N PRO A 13 -14.39 17.25 -21.30
CA PRO A 13 -14.94 18.58 -21.18
C PRO A 13 -14.30 19.52 -22.22
N SER A 14 -15.10 20.17 -23.02
CA SER A 14 -14.66 21.03 -24.11
C SER A 14 -14.05 22.37 -23.68
N ASN A 15 -13.97 22.64 -22.35
CA ASN A 15 -13.43 23.88 -21.78
C ASN A 15 -12.69 23.54 -20.48
N GLY A 16 -11.39 23.73 -20.49
CA GLY A 16 -10.40 23.62 -19.43
C GLY A 16 -10.93 23.40 -17.99
N THR A 17 -11.25 22.16 -17.65
CA THR A 17 -11.70 21.81 -16.30
C THR A 17 -10.49 21.65 -15.39
N THR A 18 -10.53 22.30 -14.24
CA THR A 18 -9.51 22.15 -13.21
C THR A 18 -9.90 21.00 -12.28
N LEU A 19 -9.01 20.01 -12.16
CA LEU A 19 -9.12 18.90 -11.21
C LEU A 19 -8.29 19.21 -9.99
N LYS A 20 -8.86 19.10 -8.79
CA LYS A 20 -8.18 19.34 -7.52
C LYS A 20 -7.57 18.06 -7.00
N TRP A 21 -6.25 18.07 -6.80
CA TRP A 21 -5.47 16.98 -6.22
C TRP A 21 -5.07 17.29 -4.78
N LEU A 22 -5.52 16.49 -3.82
CA LEU A 22 -5.08 16.57 -2.43
C LEU A 22 -3.97 15.52 -2.17
N GLY A 23 -2.81 15.99 -1.77
CA GLY A 23 -1.67 15.15 -1.43
C GLY A 23 -0.59 15.93 -0.69
N TYR A 24 0.51 15.26 -0.37
CA TYR A 24 1.70 15.89 0.19
C TYR A 24 2.88 15.87 -0.79
N TYR A 25 2.58 15.67 -2.07
CA TYR A 25 3.47 15.91 -3.19
C TYR A 25 2.66 16.48 -4.37
N ASP A 26 3.31 17.28 -5.19
CA ASP A 26 2.69 17.95 -6.34
C ASP A 26 2.83 17.08 -7.59
N LEU A 27 1.69 16.62 -8.14
CA LEU A 27 1.68 15.83 -9.38
C LEU A 27 2.34 16.59 -10.54
N ASN A 28 2.25 17.92 -10.58
CA ASN A 28 2.85 18.72 -11.64
C ASN A 28 4.38 18.61 -11.68
N THR A 29 5.01 18.21 -10.57
CA THR A 29 6.47 18.00 -10.47
C THR A 29 6.86 16.54 -10.38
N ASP A 30 6.10 15.76 -9.61
CA ASP A 30 6.47 14.40 -9.26
C ASP A 30 5.96 13.33 -10.25
N ASP A 31 4.83 13.61 -10.91
CA ASP A 31 4.24 12.74 -11.92
C ASP A 31 3.79 13.54 -13.18
N LYS A 32 4.71 14.39 -13.67
CA LYS A 32 4.42 15.30 -14.80
C LYS A 32 3.87 14.59 -16.04
N GLU A 33 4.30 13.38 -16.34
CA GLU A 33 3.79 12.62 -17.49
C GLU A 33 2.27 12.38 -17.40
N ILE A 34 1.76 12.13 -16.19
CA ILE A 34 0.31 11.97 -15.97
C ILE A 34 -0.40 13.29 -16.17
N VAL A 35 0.16 14.38 -15.63
CA VAL A 35 -0.43 15.73 -15.78
C VAL A 35 -0.44 16.17 -17.23
N ASP A 36 0.61 15.88 -18.00
CA ASP A 36 0.66 16.20 -19.42
C ASP A 36 -0.46 15.46 -20.21
N LYS A 37 -0.74 14.19 -19.88
CA LYS A 37 -1.88 13.46 -20.45
C LYS A 37 -3.24 14.08 -20.10
N PHE A 38 -3.40 14.54 -18.86
CA PHE A 38 -4.61 15.29 -18.48
C PHE A 38 -4.72 16.61 -19.26
N ALA A 39 -3.60 17.29 -19.49
CA ALA A 39 -3.59 18.52 -20.28
C ALA A 39 -3.98 18.28 -21.74
N ASP A 40 -3.54 17.19 -22.35
CA ASP A 40 -3.92 16.78 -23.71
C ASP A 40 -5.44 16.54 -23.83
N GLU A 41 -6.09 16.10 -22.75
CA GLU A 41 -7.54 15.89 -22.66
C GLU A 41 -8.30 17.16 -22.20
N GLY A 42 -7.62 18.30 -22.05
CA GLY A 42 -8.23 19.58 -21.68
C GLY A 42 -8.40 19.84 -20.18
N TYR A 43 -7.74 19.04 -19.32
CA TYR A 43 -7.76 19.24 -17.88
C TYR A 43 -6.51 19.96 -17.38
N THR A 44 -6.65 20.68 -16.27
CA THR A 44 -5.53 21.17 -15.47
C THR A 44 -5.59 20.57 -14.07
N VAL A 45 -4.46 20.43 -13.41
CA VAL A 45 -4.40 19.89 -12.03
C VAL A 45 -4.00 21.00 -11.07
N GLU A 46 -4.90 21.30 -10.13
CA GLU A 46 -4.65 22.20 -9.00
C GLU A 46 -4.19 21.36 -7.80
N TYR A 47 -3.04 21.69 -7.25
CA TYR A 47 -2.49 21.00 -6.09
C TYR A 47 -2.95 21.64 -4.79
N ILE A 48 -3.65 20.85 -3.96
CA ILE A 48 -3.99 21.21 -2.58
C ILE A 48 -2.97 20.53 -1.66
N SER A 49 -2.03 21.32 -1.14
CA SER A 49 -0.96 20.84 -0.27
C SER A 49 -1.45 20.46 1.11
N THR A 50 -0.94 19.36 1.65
CA THR A 50 -1.12 18.95 3.05
C THR A 50 0.14 18.21 3.52
N SER A 51 0.24 17.95 4.82
CA SER A 51 1.23 17.02 5.38
C SER A 51 0.63 15.63 5.57
N SER A 52 1.48 14.60 5.66
CA SER A 52 1.00 13.23 5.94
C SER A 52 0.23 13.13 7.26
N ASN A 53 0.61 13.93 8.27
CA ASN A 53 -0.04 13.93 9.58
C ASN A 53 -1.42 14.64 9.57
N GLU A 54 -1.62 15.59 8.67
CA GLU A 54 -2.84 16.42 8.59
C GLU A 54 -3.80 15.95 7.48
N TYR A 55 -3.37 15.00 6.67
CA TYR A 55 -4.07 14.58 5.46
C TYR A 55 -5.55 14.28 5.68
N PHE A 56 -5.90 13.42 6.64
CA PHE A 56 -7.31 13.06 6.88
C PHE A 56 -8.14 14.17 7.48
N THR A 57 -7.55 15.00 8.34
CA THR A 57 -8.22 16.18 8.88
C THR A 57 -8.54 17.17 7.75
N LYS A 58 -7.57 17.41 6.88
CA LYS A 58 -7.74 18.30 5.72
C LYS A 58 -8.79 17.76 4.75
N LEU A 59 -8.72 16.46 4.41
CA LEU A 59 -9.69 15.80 3.54
C LEU A 59 -11.11 15.93 4.09
N ALA A 60 -11.31 15.58 5.37
CA ALA A 60 -12.63 15.67 5.99
C ALA A 60 -13.19 17.11 6.01
N GLN A 61 -12.34 18.11 6.24
CA GLN A 61 -12.74 19.52 6.19
C GLN A 61 -13.15 19.93 4.78
N LEU A 62 -12.40 19.54 3.75
CA LEU A 62 -12.70 19.86 2.35
C LEU A 62 -14.00 19.19 1.89
N VAL A 63 -14.20 17.92 2.21
CA VAL A 63 -15.44 17.19 1.90
C VAL A 63 -16.66 17.84 2.59
N ALA A 64 -16.51 18.30 3.83
CA ALA A 64 -17.59 18.97 4.57
C ALA A 64 -17.89 20.40 4.06
N SER A 65 -16.95 21.07 3.40
CA SER A 65 -17.04 22.48 3.01
C SER A 65 -17.53 22.73 1.58
N SER A 66 -17.95 21.72 0.85
CA SER A 66 -18.30 21.82 -0.59
C SER A 66 -17.10 22.20 -1.50
N ASP A 67 -15.88 22.11 -0.99
CA ASP A 67 -14.64 22.34 -1.73
C ASP A 67 -13.83 21.04 -1.83
N SER A 68 -14.54 19.94 -2.06
CA SER A 68 -13.98 18.61 -2.15
C SER A 68 -12.90 18.51 -3.23
N PRO A 69 -11.78 17.82 -2.97
CA PRO A 69 -10.86 17.45 -4.03
C PRO A 69 -11.52 16.44 -4.97
N ASP A 70 -11.14 16.48 -6.26
CA ASP A 70 -11.59 15.50 -7.26
C ASP A 70 -10.75 14.21 -7.17
N MET A 71 -9.48 14.36 -6.84
CA MET A 71 -8.52 13.26 -6.72
C MET A 71 -7.77 13.36 -5.41
N VAL A 72 -7.54 12.21 -4.79
CA VAL A 72 -6.81 12.09 -3.54
C VAL A 72 -5.83 10.94 -3.58
N ARG A 73 -4.72 11.09 -2.89
CA ARG A 73 -3.79 9.99 -2.68
C ARG A 73 -4.39 8.95 -1.74
N TYR A 74 -4.17 7.65 -2.05
CA TYR A 74 -4.40 6.60 -1.09
C TYR A 74 -3.41 6.70 0.09
N GLU A 75 -3.94 6.59 1.29
CA GLU A 75 -3.19 6.49 2.53
C GLU A 75 -3.71 5.28 3.34
N TRP A 76 -2.88 4.75 4.23
CA TRP A 76 -3.21 3.56 5.00
C TRP A 76 -4.52 3.66 5.82
N GLN A 77 -4.94 4.86 6.21
CA GLN A 77 -6.23 5.08 6.86
C GLN A 77 -7.38 5.25 5.86
N SER A 78 -7.10 5.35 4.56
CA SER A 78 -8.16 5.54 3.56
C SER A 78 -9.11 4.35 3.54
N TYR A 79 -8.60 3.14 3.72
CA TYR A 79 -9.38 1.93 3.74
C TYR A 79 -9.12 1.12 5.02
N PRO A 80 -10.14 0.64 5.73
CA PRO A 80 -11.57 0.85 5.45
C PRO A 80 -12.13 2.16 6.04
N HIS A 81 -11.36 2.88 6.86
CA HIS A 81 -11.85 4.00 7.67
C HIS A 81 -12.46 5.14 6.82
N GLY A 82 -11.74 5.62 5.83
CA GLY A 82 -12.21 6.71 4.97
C GLY A 82 -13.47 6.34 4.18
N VAL A 83 -13.51 5.11 3.66
CA VAL A 83 -14.68 4.58 2.95
C VAL A 83 -15.89 4.45 3.88
N ALA A 84 -15.69 3.89 5.07
CA ALA A 84 -16.76 3.73 6.07
C ALA A 84 -17.34 5.07 6.54
N ASN A 85 -16.57 6.15 6.49
CA ASN A 85 -16.98 7.52 6.81
C ASN A 85 -17.46 8.33 5.59
N ASN A 86 -17.68 7.69 4.44
CA ASN A 86 -18.17 8.30 3.20
C ASN A 86 -17.30 9.47 2.70
N LEU A 87 -15.99 9.37 2.86
CA LEU A 87 -15.05 10.38 2.32
C LEU A 87 -14.77 10.21 0.83
N TYR A 88 -15.18 9.08 0.24
CA TYR A 88 -14.91 8.73 -1.15
C TYR A 88 -16.17 8.27 -1.88
N THR A 89 -16.20 8.53 -3.17
CA THR A 89 -17.27 8.07 -4.08
C THR A 89 -16.91 6.70 -4.64
N SER A 90 -17.90 5.80 -4.76
CA SER A 90 -17.73 4.53 -5.49
C SER A 90 -17.40 4.80 -6.96
N LEU A 91 -16.52 3.98 -7.51
CA LEU A 91 -16.06 4.06 -8.88
C LEU A 91 -16.80 3.11 -9.84
N ASP A 92 -17.66 2.22 -9.31
CA ASP A 92 -18.31 1.17 -10.10
C ASP A 92 -19.23 1.71 -11.21
N ASP A 93 -19.79 2.91 -11.04
CA ASP A 93 -20.63 3.55 -12.06
C ASP A 93 -19.79 4.21 -13.19
N TYR A 94 -18.47 4.32 -13.00
CA TYR A 94 -17.55 5.04 -13.89
C TYR A 94 -16.49 4.15 -14.51
N VAL A 95 -16.16 3.03 -13.88
CA VAL A 95 -15.06 2.14 -14.25
C VAL A 95 -15.59 0.72 -14.42
N ASP A 96 -15.35 0.13 -15.57
CA ASP A 96 -15.56 -1.29 -15.82
C ASP A 96 -14.36 -2.08 -15.31
N PHE A 97 -14.44 -2.54 -14.05
CA PHE A 97 -13.39 -3.33 -13.41
C PHE A 97 -13.25 -4.75 -13.98
N ASP A 98 -14.22 -5.22 -14.76
CA ASP A 98 -14.16 -6.52 -15.42
C ASP A 98 -13.44 -6.47 -16.76
N SER A 99 -13.14 -5.29 -17.27
CA SER A 99 -12.41 -5.11 -18.53
C SER A 99 -11.00 -5.70 -18.48
N ASP A 100 -10.46 -6.05 -19.65
CA ASP A 100 -9.11 -6.61 -19.80
C ASP A 100 -8.01 -5.68 -19.25
N THR A 101 -8.28 -4.37 -19.19
CA THR A 101 -7.36 -3.37 -18.63
C THR A 101 -6.95 -3.72 -17.19
N TRP A 102 -7.87 -4.28 -16.41
CA TRP A 102 -7.67 -4.60 -14.99
C TRP A 102 -7.31 -6.06 -14.72
N SER A 103 -7.17 -6.90 -15.78
CA SER A 103 -7.00 -8.35 -15.64
C SER A 103 -5.81 -8.75 -14.74
N GLY A 104 -4.72 -7.97 -14.77
CA GLY A 104 -3.55 -8.21 -13.93
C GLY A 104 -3.62 -7.63 -12.52
N MET A 105 -4.71 -6.94 -12.15
CA MET A 105 -4.86 -6.21 -10.88
C MET A 105 -6.13 -6.60 -10.12
N LYS A 106 -6.87 -7.61 -10.57
CA LYS A 106 -8.17 -8.00 -9.97
C LYS A 106 -8.08 -8.26 -8.48
N ASP A 107 -7.12 -9.05 -8.03
CA ASP A 107 -6.96 -9.35 -6.60
C ASP A 107 -6.67 -8.09 -5.78
N MET A 108 -5.91 -7.15 -6.33
CA MET A 108 -5.64 -5.88 -5.65
C MET A 108 -6.89 -5.01 -5.56
N ILE A 109 -7.68 -4.94 -6.62
CA ILE A 109 -8.95 -4.18 -6.66
C ILE A 109 -9.92 -4.77 -5.64
N GLU A 110 -10.06 -6.10 -5.60
CA GLU A 110 -10.94 -6.79 -4.65
C GLU A 110 -10.51 -6.61 -3.19
N ASN A 111 -9.23 -6.47 -2.90
CA ASN A 111 -8.76 -6.17 -1.54
C ASN A 111 -9.30 -4.84 -1.00
N PHE A 112 -9.75 -3.94 -1.87
CA PHE A 112 -10.36 -2.66 -1.51
C PHE A 112 -11.88 -2.63 -1.73
N ASN A 113 -12.51 -3.78 -1.94
CA ASN A 113 -13.97 -3.90 -2.01
C ASN A 113 -14.58 -3.62 -0.63
N TYR A 114 -15.57 -2.74 -0.58
CA TYR A 114 -16.31 -2.43 0.65
C TYR A 114 -17.81 -2.36 0.40
N GLY A 115 -18.52 -3.34 0.93
CA GLY A 115 -19.96 -3.48 0.72
C GLY A 115 -20.34 -3.75 -0.73
N GLY A 116 -19.50 -4.49 -1.48
CA GLY A 116 -19.71 -4.80 -2.88
C GLY A 116 -19.38 -3.66 -3.82
N LYS A 117 -18.63 -2.65 -3.37
CA LYS A 117 -18.24 -1.49 -4.18
C LYS A 117 -16.75 -1.20 -4.09
N HIS A 118 -16.20 -0.58 -5.15
CA HIS A 118 -14.78 -0.24 -5.29
C HIS A 118 -14.57 1.27 -5.23
N TYR A 119 -13.53 1.70 -4.53
CA TYR A 119 -13.26 3.11 -4.24
C TYR A 119 -11.87 3.55 -4.65
N TYR A 120 -11.01 2.63 -5.11
CA TYR A 120 -9.62 2.89 -5.43
C TYR A 120 -9.24 2.29 -6.77
N LEU A 121 -8.37 3.01 -7.50
CA LEU A 121 -7.74 2.55 -8.72
C LEU A 121 -6.26 2.33 -8.47
N PRO A 122 -5.73 1.11 -8.58
CA PRO A 122 -4.30 0.89 -8.56
C PRO A 122 -3.69 1.38 -9.88
N TYR A 123 -2.79 2.35 -9.82
CA TYR A 123 -2.09 2.81 -11.02
C TYR A 123 -0.69 2.19 -11.17
N ARG A 124 -0.15 1.66 -10.08
CA ARG A 124 1.09 0.87 -10.08
C ARG A 124 1.16 -0.03 -8.86
N VAL A 125 1.90 -1.12 -8.99
CA VAL A 125 2.23 -2.05 -7.90
C VAL A 125 3.72 -1.99 -7.67
N ASN A 126 4.11 -1.63 -6.45
CA ASN A 126 5.50 -1.69 -6.03
C ASN A 126 5.65 -2.75 -4.93
N PRO A 127 6.77 -3.48 -4.85
CA PRO A 127 7.05 -4.33 -3.71
C PRO A 127 7.07 -3.46 -2.44
N GLY A 128 6.17 -3.74 -1.51
CA GLY A 128 6.00 -2.92 -0.30
C GLY A 128 7.14 -3.09 0.69
N VAL A 129 7.67 -4.30 0.81
CA VAL A 129 8.75 -4.64 1.72
C VAL A 129 9.70 -5.63 1.07
N VAL A 130 10.99 -5.34 1.14
CA VAL A 130 12.07 -6.22 0.69
C VAL A 130 13.13 -6.30 1.76
N LEU A 131 13.80 -7.44 1.86
CA LEU A 131 15.02 -7.58 2.65
C LEU A 131 16.22 -7.21 1.78
N ILE A 132 16.99 -6.24 2.23
CA ILE A 132 18.26 -5.87 1.61
C ILE A 132 19.38 -6.27 2.58
N TYR A 133 20.39 -6.94 2.05
CA TYR A 133 21.59 -7.28 2.82
C TYR A 133 22.85 -7.04 1.99
N ASN A 134 23.97 -6.82 2.67
CA ASN A 134 25.28 -6.61 2.03
C ASN A 134 26.08 -7.91 2.10
N GLN A 135 26.07 -8.67 0.99
CA GLN A 135 26.79 -9.93 0.91
C GLN A 135 28.30 -9.76 1.11
N THR A 136 28.89 -8.71 0.53
CA THR A 136 30.33 -8.46 0.71
C THR A 136 30.69 -8.26 2.18
N ALA A 137 29.85 -7.52 2.93
CA ALA A 137 30.10 -7.33 4.35
C ALA A 137 30.00 -8.64 5.15
N LEU A 138 29.04 -9.51 4.80
CA LEU A 138 28.95 -10.85 5.43
C LEU A 138 30.19 -11.68 5.13
N ASP A 139 30.65 -11.69 3.89
CA ASP A 139 31.83 -12.45 3.44
C ASP A 139 33.13 -11.95 4.12
N ASP A 140 33.32 -10.63 4.20
CA ASP A 140 34.48 -9.99 4.82
C ASP A 140 34.59 -10.32 6.30
N GLU A 141 33.46 -10.44 6.99
CA GLU A 141 33.41 -10.83 8.40
C GLU A 141 33.35 -12.37 8.60
N GLY A 142 33.45 -13.13 7.53
CA GLY A 142 33.53 -14.59 7.56
C GLY A 142 32.18 -15.30 7.76
N ILE A 143 31.06 -14.61 7.69
CA ILE A 143 29.71 -15.19 7.73
C ILE A 143 29.45 -15.86 6.38
N LYS A 144 29.42 -17.19 6.36
CA LYS A 144 29.30 -17.99 5.14
C LYS A 144 27.87 -18.28 4.72
N THR A 145 26.91 -17.97 5.57
CA THR A 145 25.50 -18.20 5.29
C THR A 145 24.96 -17.13 4.34
N ASP A 146 24.55 -17.55 3.15
CA ASP A 146 23.95 -16.68 2.13
C ASP A 146 22.42 -16.73 2.23
N PRO A 147 21.75 -15.60 2.54
CA PRO A 147 20.29 -15.50 2.59
C PRO A 147 19.60 -15.91 1.28
N LEU A 148 20.19 -15.57 0.12
CA LEU A 148 19.61 -15.90 -1.18
C LEU A 148 19.66 -17.43 -1.45
N GLU A 149 20.75 -18.09 -1.11
CA GLU A 149 20.85 -19.54 -1.25
C GLU A 149 19.87 -20.25 -0.32
N LEU A 150 19.75 -19.81 0.94
CA LEU A 150 18.72 -20.33 1.85
C LEU A 150 17.31 -20.16 1.29
N TYR A 151 17.02 -19.03 0.65
CA TYR A 151 15.72 -18.80 0.00
C TYR A 151 15.49 -19.78 -1.16
N LYS A 152 16.46 -19.96 -2.04
CA LYS A 152 16.38 -20.91 -3.17
C LYS A 152 16.18 -22.36 -2.72
N GLU A 153 16.77 -22.73 -1.58
CA GLU A 153 16.63 -24.04 -0.99
C GLU A 153 15.35 -24.22 -0.15
N GLY A 154 14.52 -23.20 -0.03
CA GLY A 154 13.32 -23.23 0.82
C GLY A 154 13.62 -23.25 2.33
N LYS A 155 14.82 -22.86 2.72
CA LYS A 155 15.31 -22.84 4.11
C LYS A 155 15.31 -21.44 4.73
N TRP A 156 14.89 -20.42 3.99
CA TRP A 156 14.78 -19.06 4.50
C TRP A 156 13.62 -18.96 5.49
N THR A 157 13.93 -18.94 6.77
CA THR A 157 12.97 -18.92 7.88
C THR A 157 13.31 -17.80 8.88
N TRP A 158 12.41 -17.49 9.79
CA TRP A 158 12.68 -16.55 10.87
C TRP A 158 13.90 -16.96 11.70
N THR A 159 14.06 -18.26 11.96
CA THR A 159 15.24 -18.79 12.67
C THR A 159 16.52 -18.54 11.89
N ALA A 160 16.54 -18.88 10.60
CA ALA A 160 17.69 -18.66 9.75
C ALA A 160 18.08 -17.17 9.69
N TRP A 161 17.08 -16.29 9.59
CA TRP A 161 17.30 -14.84 9.64
C TRP A 161 17.90 -14.42 11.01
N LYS A 162 17.33 -14.89 12.11
CA LYS A 162 17.83 -14.61 13.47
C LYS A 162 19.26 -15.10 13.66
N ASP A 163 19.59 -16.30 13.17
CA ASP A 163 20.92 -16.90 13.32
C ASP A 163 21.99 -16.01 12.65
N ILE A 164 21.74 -15.55 11.42
CA ILE A 164 22.63 -14.62 10.70
C ILE A 164 22.77 -13.30 11.47
N MET A 165 21.65 -12.72 11.97
CA MET A 165 21.70 -11.48 12.74
C MET A 165 22.47 -11.65 14.05
N THR A 166 22.32 -12.79 14.72
CA THR A 166 23.04 -13.11 15.95
C THR A 166 24.54 -13.26 15.68
N GLU A 167 24.91 -13.98 14.62
CA GLU A 167 26.32 -14.13 14.22
C GLU A 167 26.94 -12.77 13.92
N TRP A 168 26.24 -11.91 13.16
CA TRP A 168 26.65 -10.55 12.84
C TRP A 168 26.84 -9.69 14.10
N CYS A 169 25.86 -9.66 15.01
CA CYS A 169 25.93 -8.86 16.22
C CYS A 169 27.06 -9.32 17.18
N ASN A 170 27.39 -10.59 17.17
CA ASN A 170 28.45 -11.15 18.02
C ASN A 170 29.88 -10.77 17.57
N ILE A 171 30.05 -10.14 16.41
CA ILE A 171 31.36 -9.67 15.94
C ILE A 171 31.87 -8.54 16.86
N GLY A 172 30.98 -7.67 17.35
CA GLY A 172 31.35 -6.60 18.26
C GLY A 172 30.30 -5.50 18.40
N ASP A 173 30.54 -4.59 19.33
CA ASP A 173 29.58 -3.54 19.76
C ASP A 173 29.12 -2.56 18.66
N LYS A 174 29.73 -2.59 17.48
CA LYS A 174 29.38 -1.72 16.35
C LYS A 174 28.54 -2.42 15.28
N TYR A 175 28.19 -3.68 15.49
CA TYR A 175 27.46 -4.50 14.56
C TYR A 175 26.00 -4.63 15.00
N TYR A 176 25.09 -4.09 14.19
CA TYR A 176 23.65 -4.06 14.49
C TYR A 176 22.91 -4.90 13.45
N GLY A 177 22.04 -5.77 13.88
CA GLY A 177 21.32 -6.69 13.01
C GLY A 177 20.21 -6.00 12.20
N VAL A 178 19.34 -5.27 12.86
CA VAL A 178 18.22 -4.58 12.23
C VAL A 178 17.78 -3.39 13.08
N MET A 179 17.29 -2.34 12.41
CA MET A 179 16.69 -1.22 13.12
C MET A 179 15.28 -1.61 13.60
N PRO A 180 14.96 -1.58 14.89
CA PRO A 180 13.65 -1.95 15.42
C PRO A 180 12.63 -0.85 15.15
N THR A 181 12.03 -0.85 13.96
CA THR A 181 10.91 0.03 13.60
C THR A 181 9.64 -0.79 13.42
N GLY A 182 8.48 -0.15 13.46
CA GLY A 182 7.20 -0.80 13.16
C GLY A 182 7.17 -1.50 11.79
N PHE A 183 7.97 -1.02 10.85
CA PHE A 183 8.14 -1.65 9.53
C PHE A 183 8.85 -3.01 9.57
N VAL A 184 9.58 -3.35 10.62
CA VAL A 184 10.20 -4.67 10.78
C VAL A 184 9.17 -5.70 11.25
N ALA A 185 8.25 -5.33 12.11
CA ALA A 185 7.24 -6.24 12.67
C ALA A 185 6.22 -6.72 11.62
N MET A 186 5.78 -5.82 10.74
CA MET A 186 4.74 -6.12 9.77
C MET A 186 5.09 -7.26 8.80
N PRO A 187 6.28 -7.31 8.18
CA PRO A 187 6.69 -8.43 7.32
C PRO A 187 6.65 -9.78 8.02
N PHE A 188 7.03 -9.85 9.30
CA PHE A 188 6.97 -11.10 10.06
C PHE A 188 5.52 -11.57 10.23
N ILE A 189 4.59 -10.66 10.57
CA ILE A 189 3.17 -11.01 10.71
C ILE A 189 2.61 -11.48 9.36
N VAL A 190 2.80 -10.70 8.30
CA VAL A 190 2.29 -11.03 6.97
C VAL A 190 2.88 -12.34 6.43
N SER A 191 4.13 -12.66 6.76
CA SER A 191 4.77 -13.92 6.35
C SER A 191 4.08 -15.17 6.93
N THR A 192 3.21 -15.02 7.92
CA THR A 192 2.39 -16.11 8.47
C THR A 192 1.06 -16.33 7.73
N GLY A 193 0.74 -15.47 6.74
CA GLY A 193 -0.55 -15.45 6.08
C GLY A 193 -1.65 -14.74 6.89
N THR A 194 -1.26 -14.00 7.95
CA THR A 194 -2.18 -13.27 8.84
C THR A 194 -1.83 -11.78 8.82
N THR A 195 -2.80 -10.93 9.15
CA THR A 195 -2.60 -9.50 9.38
C THR A 195 -3.03 -9.12 10.80
N LEU A 196 -2.62 -7.96 11.30
CA LEU A 196 -3.09 -7.46 12.61
C LEU A 196 -4.57 -7.14 12.61
N ILE A 197 -5.02 -6.56 11.52
CA ILE A 197 -6.41 -6.21 11.27
C ILE A 197 -6.72 -6.69 9.87
N ASP A 198 -7.76 -7.47 9.74
CA ASP A 198 -8.28 -7.89 8.45
C ASP A 198 -9.59 -7.17 8.17
N VAL A 199 -9.95 -7.08 6.90
CA VAL A 199 -11.18 -6.42 6.46
C VAL A 199 -11.94 -7.36 5.55
N ASP A 200 -13.05 -7.88 6.05
CA ASP A 200 -14.06 -8.49 5.20
C ASP A 200 -14.88 -7.36 4.55
N GLY A 201 -14.32 -6.83 3.46
CA GLY A 201 -14.86 -5.68 2.79
C GLY A 201 -16.31 -5.88 2.31
N PRO A 202 -16.65 -6.97 1.59
CA PRO A 202 -18.02 -7.25 1.16
C PRO A 202 -19.04 -7.19 2.30
N ASN A 203 -18.69 -7.70 3.47
CA ASN A 203 -19.55 -7.70 4.66
C ASN A 203 -19.36 -6.47 5.57
N LYS A 204 -18.47 -5.56 5.23
CA LYS A 204 -18.14 -4.35 6.02
C LYS A 204 -17.67 -4.67 7.44
N GLN A 205 -16.94 -5.77 7.61
CA GLN A 205 -16.45 -6.21 8.91
C GLN A 205 -14.97 -5.93 9.06
N ILE A 206 -14.59 -5.44 10.23
CA ILE A 206 -13.20 -5.27 10.63
C ILE A 206 -12.88 -6.35 11.65
N ILE A 207 -11.91 -7.20 11.34
CA ILE A 207 -11.51 -8.35 12.13
C ILE A 207 -10.22 -8.00 12.86
N ASN A 208 -10.25 -8.07 14.18
CA ASN A 208 -9.07 -7.81 15.02
C ASN A 208 -8.37 -9.14 15.32
N ASN A 209 -7.19 -9.34 14.71
CA ASN A 209 -6.38 -10.55 14.83
C ASN A 209 -5.29 -10.46 15.90
N MET A 210 -5.31 -9.46 16.78
CA MET A 210 -4.30 -9.30 17.83
C MET A 210 -4.14 -10.49 18.77
N LYS A 211 -5.17 -11.36 18.85
CA LYS A 211 -5.13 -12.60 19.64
C LYS A 211 -4.91 -13.85 18.80
N ASP A 212 -4.72 -13.72 17.51
CA ASP A 212 -4.39 -14.85 16.63
C ASP A 212 -3.04 -15.46 17.03
N ALA A 213 -2.94 -16.78 16.97
CA ALA A 213 -1.76 -17.51 17.40
C ALA A 213 -0.50 -17.15 16.59
N ASN A 214 -0.65 -16.84 15.29
CA ASN A 214 0.45 -16.41 14.44
C ASN A 214 0.94 -15.01 14.81
N VAL A 215 0.01 -14.09 15.13
CA VAL A 215 0.34 -12.74 15.61
C VAL A 215 1.08 -12.84 16.95
N GLN A 216 0.60 -13.65 17.88
CA GLN A 216 1.27 -13.87 19.17
C GLN A 216 2.67 -14.48 18.98
N ARG A 217 2.80 -15.50 18.13
CA ARG A 217 4.10 -16.09 17.79
C ARG A 217 5.09 -15.06 17.22
N CYS A 218 4.60 -14.14 16.38
CA CYS A 218 5.42 -13.06 15.84
C CYS A 218 5.87 -12.10 16.94
N GLN A 219 4.98 -11.72 17.85
CA GLN A 219 5.30 -10.84 18.98
C GLN A 219 6.35 -11.50 19.92
N ASP A 220 6.19 -12.78 20.22
CA ASP A 220 7.15 -13.52 21.02
C ASP A 220 8.53 -13.59 20.36
N PHE A 221 8.57 -13.84 19.05
CA PHE A 221 9.80 -13.84 18.27
C PHE A 221 10.49 -12.46 18.29
N LEU A 222 9.76 -11.39 18.08
CA LEU A 222 10.32 -10.02 18.12
C LEU A 222 10.79 -9.64 19.52
N ALA A 223 10.08 -10.06 20.56
CA ALA A 223 10.50 -9.85 21.95
C ALA A 223 11.77 -10.65 22.30
N ASP A 224 11.97 -11.81 21.68
CA ASP A 224 13.19 -12.60 21.85
C ASP A 224 14.41 -11.99 21.12
N LEU A 225 14.20 -11.29 20.02
CA LEU A 225 15.25 -10.55 19.32
C LEU A 225 15.78 -9.35 20.12
N ALA A 226 15.02 -8.83 21.07
CA ALA A 226 15.39 -7.68 21.88
C ALA A 226 16.24 -8.06 23.12
N LYS A 227 16.50 -9.34 23.34
CA LYS A 227 17.33 -9.87 24.45
C LYS A 227 18.80 -10.00 24.06
#